data_1669949eb78619a882393e9917fcbcc9
#
_entry.id   1669949eb78619a882393e9917fcbcc9
#
_cell.length_a   1.000
_cell.length_b   1.000
_cell.length_c   1.000
_cell.angle_alpha   90.00
_cell.angle_beta   90.00
_cell.angle_gamma   90.00
#
_symmetry.space_group_name_H-M   'P 1'
#
loop_
_entity.id
_entity.type
_entity.pdbx_description
1 polymer ?
#
loop_
_entity_poly.entity_id
_entity_poly.type
_entity_poly.pdbx_seq_one_letter_code
_entity_poly.pdbx_strand_id
1 'polypeptide(L)'
;VNDLGQDLELRLVRYFTVVAAHQHFGRAAADLHVAQPALSRQIQRLEKYLGARLLDRVPQGTLLTPAGRRFLPRAQALLQAARQAELAVREQAETERIAIGYVEDLVITAAVRELRRRYPDAEIATRYLSCRDVGALSDKRVDALIARAPLPLAADDVFTTPLYEEPRMLVVPRGHRLADRASVTAEELAGEEAAPCAFETADWTSYRILGASVPPIESYEDKLELVASGRAIAVLPVGDRRSSLRPNLVTVPIEGAPPSQVVLVSRKGDPNPMIRNLRQAAKAVLTAPAA
;
A
#
# COMPACT_ATOMS: atom_id res chain seq x y z
N VAL A 1 40.45 -21.07 -1.50
CA VAL A 1 40.07 -21.44 -2.87
C VAL A 1 38.57 -21.41 -2.91
N ASN A 2 38.01 -20.33 -3.51
CA ASN A 2 36.58 -20.14 -3.66
C ASN A 2 36.05 -21.12 -4.70
N ASP A 3 35.23 -22.07 -4.26
CA ASP A 3 34.27 -22.73 -5.12
C ASP A 3 33.16 -21.70 -5.44
N LEU A 4 33.39 -20.89 -6.48
CA LEU A 4 32.37 -20.02 -7.06
C LEU A 4 31.41 -20.87 -7.88
N GLY A 5 30.82 -21.89 -7.28
CA GLY A 5 29.70 -22.64 -7.83
C GLY A 5 28.55 -21.67 -8.11
N GLN A 6 27.97 -21.83 -9.28
CA GLN A 6 26.87 -21.05 -9.88
C GLN A 6 26.14 -20.14 -8.90
N ASP A 7 26.42 -18.82 -8.95
CA ASP A 7 25.81 -17.84 -8.07
C ASP A 7 24.31 -17.70 -8.34
N LEU A 8 23.53 -17.54 -7.28
CA LEU A 8 22.10 -17.28 -7.37
C LEU A 8 21.84 -15.91 -8.00
N GLU A 9 21.36 -15.89 -9.25
CA GLU A 9 21.07 -14.65 -9.95
C GLU A 9 19.85 -13.94 -9.36
N LEU A 10 20.00 -12.69 -8.89
CA LEU A 10 18.91 -11.86 -8.37
C LEU A 10 17.75 -11.69 -9.36
N ARG A 11 18.03 -11.71 -10.66
CA ARG A 11 17.02 -11.64 -11.71
C ARG A 11 16.06 -12.84 -11.64
N LEU A 12 16.58 -14.04 -11.42
CA LEU A 12 15.78 -15.27 -11.30
C LEU A 12 14.91 -15.22 -10.04
N VAL A 13 15.48 -14.71 -8.94
CA VAL A 13 14.76 -14.51 -7.67
C VAL A 13 13.60 -13.54 -7.88
N ARG A 14 13.82 -12.41 -8.57
CA ARG A 14 12.76 -11.44 -8.90
C ARG A 14 11.66 -12.09 -9.75
N TYR A 15 12.00 -12.84 -10.77
CA TYR A 15 11.02 -13.53 -11.60
C TYR A 15 10.14 -14.48 -10.79
N PHE A 16 10.74 -15.23 -9.88
CA PHE A 16 9.98 -16.10 -8.99
C PHE A 16 9.02 -15.32 -8.09
N THR A 17 9.45 -14.22 -7.44
CA THR A 17 8.58 -13.43 -6.56
C THR A 17 7.41 -12.80 -7.31
N VAL A 18 7.61 -12.34 -8.55
CA VAL A 18 6.53 -11.79 -9.39
C VAL A 18 5.55 -12.89 -9.81
N VAL A 19 6.04 -14.08 -10.23
CA VAL A 19 5.14 -15.20 -10.56
C VAL A 19 4.34 -15.65 -9.33
N ALA A 20 4.96 -15.68 -8.15
CA ALA A 20 4.31 -16.02 -6.90
C ALA A 20 3.20 -15.02 -6.52
N ALA A 21 3.41 -13.73 -6.77
CA ALA A 21 2.43 -12.68 -6.51
C ALA A 21 1.22 -12.76 -7.46
N HIS A 22 1.47 -12.94 -8.76
CA HIS A 22 0.42 -13.01 -9.77
C HIS A 22 -0.30 -14.36 -9.82
N GLN A 23 0.31 -15.42 -9.28
CA GLN A 23 -0.17 -16.80 -9.38
C GLN A 23 -0.52 -17.23 -10.82
N HIS A 24 0.08 -16.54 -11.80
CA HIS A 24 -0.19 -16.75 -13.23
C HIS A 24 0.98 -16.31 -14.10
N PHE A 25 1.61 -17.24 -14.84
CA PHE A 25 2.78 -16.95 -15.67
C PHE A 25 2.54 -15.88 -16.74
N GLY A 26 1.37 -15.85 -17.36
CA GLY A 26 1.05 -14.85 -18.41
C GLY A 26 0.99 -13.43 -17.84
N ARG A 27 0.30 -13.23 -16.71
CA ARG A 27 0.23 -11.92 -16.01
C ARG A 27 1.60 -11.48 -15.52
N ALA A 28 2.33 -12.38 -14.89
CA ALA A 28 3.71 -12.10 -14.44
C ALA A 28 4.66 -11.74 -15.60
N ALA A 29 4.53 -12.41 -16.76
CA ALA A 29 5.33 -12.12 -17.94
C ALA A 29 5.02 -10.74 -18.52
N ALA A 30 3.74 -10.35 -18.54
CA ALA A 30 3.31 -9.01 -18.98
C ALA A 30 3.89 -7.92 -18.05
N ASP A 31 3.77 -8.10 -16.73
CA ASP A 31 4.31 -7.17 -15.73
C ASP A 31 5.84 -7.03 -15.82
N LEU A 32 6.54 -8.13 -16.11
CA LEU A 32 7.99 -8.16 -16.28
C LEU A 32 8.46 -7.74 -17.70
N HIS A 33 7.54 -7.43 -18.61
CA HIS A 33 7.81 -7.11 -20.02
C HIS A 33 8.66 -8.17 -20.74
N VAL A 34 8.39 -9.46 -20.48
CA VAL A 34 9.07 -10.58 -21.10
C VAL A 34 8.08 -11.57 -21.73
N ALA A 35 8.55 -12.39 -22.68
CA ALA A 35 7.73 -13.45 -23.22
C ALA A 35 7.50 -14.57 -22.18
N GLN A 36 6.27 -15.04 -22.02
CA GLN A 36 5.92 -16.10 -21.07
C GLN A 36 6.80 -17.36 -21.19
N PRO A 37 7.18 -17.88 -22.40
CA PRO A 37 8.09 -19.02 -22.51
C PRO A 37 9.49 -18.72 -21.96
N ALA A 38 9.96 -17.47 -22.10
CA ALA A 38 11.24 -17.04 -21.53
C ALA A 38 11.19 -17.06 -20.01
N LEU A 39 10.14 -16.44 -19.41
CA LEU A 39 9.93 -16.46 -17.96
C LEU A 39 9.87 -17.89 -17.42
N SER A 40 9.14 -18.78 -18.09
CA SER A 40 9.05 -20.20 -17.69
C SER A 40 10.41 -20.89 -17.65
N ARG A 41 11.26 -20.67 -18.65
CA ARG A 41 12.63 -21.21 -18.68
C ARG A 41 13.51 -20.66 -17.55
N GLN A 42 13.35 -19.39 -17.21
CA GLN A 42 14.12 -18.78 -16.11
C GLN A 42 13.69 -19.33 -14.75
N ILE A 43 12.42 -19.60 -14.55
CA ILE A 43 11.93 -20.27 -13.32
C ILE A 43 12.48 -21.70 -13.24
N GLN A 44 12.43 -22.46 -14.34
CA GLN A 44 13.02 -23.82 -14.36
C GLN A 44 14.53 -23.81 -14.07
N ARG A 45 15.26 -22.79 -14.55
CA ARG A 45 16.69 -22.61 -14.24
C ARG A 45 16.89 -22.36 -12.75
N LEU A 46 16.06 -21.53 -12.11
CA LEU A 46 16.10 -21.30 -10.68
C LEU A 46 15.81 -22.59 -9.88
N GLU A 47 14.77 -23.32 -10.27
CA GLU A 47 14.39 -24.58 -9.62
C GLU A 47 15.49 -25.65 -9.75
N LYS A 48 16.10 -25.74 -10.91
CA LYS A 48 17.27 -26.63 -11.15
C LYS A 48 18.46 -26.23 -10.27
N TYR A 49 18.74 -24.94 -10.17
CA TYR A 49 19.81 -24.43 -9.29
C TYR A 49 19.56 -24.77 -7.82
N LEU A 50 18.32 -24.60 -7.35
CA LEU A 50 17.93 -24.89 -5.95
C LEU A 50 17.67 -26.38 -5.68
N GLY A 51 17.67 -27.23 -6.70
CA GLY A 51 17.37 -28.65 -6.56
C GLY A 51 15.93 -28.97 -6.11
N ALA A 52 15.02 -28.00 -6.23
CA ALA A 52 13.64 -28.14 -5.78
C ALA A 52 12.66 -27.38 -6.66
N ARG A 53 11.47 -27.95 -6.89
CA ARG A 53 10.37 -27.21 -7.53
C ARG A 53 9.79 -26.21 -6.53
N LEU A 54 9.59 -24.99 -7.00
CA LEU A 54 9.03 -23.88 -6.23
C LEU A 54 7.57 -23.61 -6.59
N LEU A 55 7.19 -23.95 -7.83
CA LEU A 55 5.88 -23.65 -8.39
C LEU A 55 5.27 -24.91 -9.02
N ASP A 56 3.98 -25.13 -8.74
CA ASP A 56 3.15 -26.14 -9.40
C ASP A 56 2.16 -25.47 -10.34
N ARG A 57 2.02 -26.02 -11.55
CA ARG A 57 1.01 -25.60 -12.51
C ARG A 57 -0.28 -26.36 -12.25
N VAL A 58 -1.35 -25.62 -12.08
CA VAL A 58 -2.72 -26.16 -11.91
C VAL A 58 -3.64 -25.57 -12.99
N PRO A 59 -4.78 -26.19 -13.29
CA PRO A 59 -5.71 -25.66 -14.30
C PRO A 59 -6.11 -24.21 -14.07
N GLN A 60 -6.19 -23.76 -12.79
CA GLN A 60 -6.59 -22.41 -12.40
C GLN A 60 -5.41 -21.42 -12.32
N GLY A 61 -4.16 -21.84 -12.64
CA GLY A 61 -3.01 -20.94 -12.59
C GLY A 61 -1.73 -21.58 -12.05
N THR A 62 -1.12 -20.98 -11.06
CA THR A 62 0.17 -21.43 -10.50
C THR A 62 0.14 -21.32 -8.98
N LEU A 63 0.52 -22.37 -8.28
CA LEU A 63 0.58 -22.43 -6.83
C LEU A 63 2.02 -22.62 -6.35
N LEU A 64 2.30 -22.10 -5.15
CA LEU A 64 3.57 -22.36 -4.48
C LEU A 64 3.63 -23.79 -3.93
N THR A 65 4.71 -24.50 -4.20
CA THR A 65 5.03 -25.75 -3.50
C THR A 65 5.38 -25.51 -2.03
N PRO A 66 5.51 -26.52 -1.18
CA PRO A 66 6.07 -26.35 0.17
C PRO A 66 7.47 -25.70 0.17
N ALA A 67 8.32 -26.02 -0.82
CA ALA A 67 9.62 -25.39 -1.00
C ALA A 67 9.48 -23.93 -1.43
N GLY A 68 8.56 -23.62 -2.35
CA GLY A 68 8.25 -22.26 -2.78
C GLY A 68 7.77 -21.37 -1.64
N ARG A 69 6.87 -21.88 -0.78
CA ARG A 69 6.39 -21.14 0.40
C ARG A 69 7.53 -20.84 1.40
N ARG A 70 8.49 -21.73 1.56
CA ARG A 70 9.68 -21.49 2.40
C ARG A 70 10.67 -20.54 1.76
N PHE A 71 10.81 -20.61 0.45
CA PHE A 71 11.76 -19.77 -0.30
C PHE A 71 11.27 -18.34 -0.47
N LEU A 72 9.97 -18.10 -0.65
CA LEU A 72 9.40 -16.78 -0.95
C LEU A 72 9.84 -15.68 0.04
N PRO A 73 9.71 -15.83 1.36
CA PRO A 73 10.13 -14.77 2.29
C PRO A 73 11.65 -14.52 2.23
N ARG A 74 12.46 -15.56 1.98
CA ARG A 74 13.91 -15.41 1.82
C ARG A 74 14.27 -14.72 0.50
N ALA A 75 13.57 -15.04 -0.57
CA ALA A 75 13.71 -14.39 -1.87
C ALA A 75 13.40 -12.88 -1.78
N GLN A 76 12.34 -12.53 -1.08
CA GLN A 76 11.96 -11.14 -0.82
C GLN A 76 13.05 -10.42 0.00
N ALA A 77 13.52 -11.03 1.09
CA ALA A 77 14.59 -10.47 1.92
C ALA A 77 15.90 -10.27 1.13
N LEU A 78 16.27 -11.22 0.25
CA LEU A 78 17.46 -11.11 -0.59
C LEU A 78 17.35 -9.94 -1.59
N LEU A 79 16.21 -9.77 -2.25
CA LEU A 79 15.97 -8.65 -3.15
C LEU A 79 15.98 -7.32 -2.41
N GLN A 80 15.49 -7.29 -1.19
CA GLN A 80 15.55 -6.12 -0.31
C GLN A 80 16.99 -5.78 0.08
N ALA A 81 17.79 -6.77 0.50
CA ALA A 81 19.20 -6.58 0.84
C ALA A 81 20.03 -6.07 -0.36
N ALA A 82 19.80 -6.61 -1.55
CA ALA A 82 20.45 -6.15 -2.76
C ALA A 82 20.12 -4.68 -3.06
N ARG A 83 18.85 -4.29 -2.92
CA ARG A 83 18.42 -2.90 -3.10
C ARG A 83 19.05 -1.97 -2.05
N GLN A 84 19.16 -2.43 -0.81
CA GLN A 84 19.84 -1.66 0.25
C GLN A 84 21.32 -1.45 -0.06
N ALA A 85 22.02 -2.47 -0.59
CA ALA A 85 23.41 -2.34 -0.99
C ALA A 85 23.59 -1.32 -2.13
N GLU A 86 22.69 -1.32 -3.14
CA GLU A 86 22.71 -0.32 -4.21
C GLU A 86 22.49 1.10 -3.66
N LEU A 87 21.57 1.26 -2.69
CA LEU A 87 21.28 2.55 -2.07
C LEU A 87 22.47 3.04 -1.25
N ALA A 88 23.13 2.18 -0.47
CA ALA A 88 24.29 2.55 0.35
C ALA A 88 25.46 3.14 -0.47
N VAL A 89 25.66 2.65 -1.69
CA VAL A 89 26.67 3.21 -2.62
C VAL A 89 26.23 4.57 -3.17
N ARG A 90 24.92 4.76 -3.40
CA ARG A 90 24.36 6.02 -3.92
C ARG A 90 24.26 7.12 -2.86
N GLU A 91 24.22 6.79 -1.57
CA GLU A 91 24.22 7.73 -0.45
C GLU A 91 25.50 8.60 -0.35
N GLN A 92 26.56 8.24 -1.06
CA GLN A 92 27.79 9.07 -1.18
C GLN A 92 27.65 10.25 -2.16
N ALA A 93 26.60 10.31 -2.97
CA ALA A 93 26.27 11.50 -3.73
C ALA A 93 25.37 12.38 -2.87
N GLU A 94 25.95 13.40 -2.24
CA GLU A 94 25.27 14.42 -1.40
C GLU A 94 24.22 15.26 -2.16
N THR A 95 23.38 14.62 -2.92
CA THR A 95 22.25 15.30 -3.54
C THR A 95 21.08 15.22 -2.57
N GLU A 96 20.62 16.37 -2.14
CA GLU A 96 19.37 16.49 -1.36
C GLU A 96 18.23 15.87 -2.15
N ARG A 97 17.89 14.61 -1.86
CA ARG A 97 16.85 13.89 -2.54
C ARG A 97 15.88 13.27 -1.56
N ILE A 98 14.60 13.19 -1.93
CA ILE A 98 13.57 12.52 -1.14
C ILE A 98 12.50 11.93 -2.04
N ALA A 99 12.11 10.68 -1.76
CA ALA A 99 10.94 10.03 -2.33
C ALA A 99 9.80 10.01 -1.30
N ILE A 100 8.71 10.72 -1.60
CA ILE A 100 7.57 10.86 -0.70
C ILE A 100 6.44 9.96 -1.20
N GLY A 101 6.10 8.93 -0.42
CA GLY A 101 4.92 8.12 -0.62
C GLY A 101 3.67 8.83 -0.10
N TYR A 102 2.55 8.66 -0.79
CA TYR A 102 1.24 9.07 -0.29
C TYR A 102 0.19 8.05 -0.70
N VAL A 103 -0.78 7.82 0.18
CA VAL A 103 -1.79 6.79 -0.03
C VAL A 103 -3.13 7.39 -0.41
N GLU A 104 -3.87 6.64 -1.19
CA GLU A 104 -5.27 6.93 -1.54
C GLU A 104 -5.47 8.31 -2.17
N ASP A 105 -6.44 9.08 -1.68
CA ASP A 105 -6.82 10.40 -2.17
C ASP A 105 -6.11 11.56 -1.46
N LEU A 106 -5.13 11.27 -0.60
CA LEU A 106 -4.40 12.31 0.13
C LEU A 106 -3.70 13.28 -0.83
N VAL A 107 -3.98 14.56 -0.65
CA VAL A 107 -3.40 15.63 -1.47
C VAL A 107 -2.21 16.24 -0.73
N ILE A 108 -1.01 15.88 -1.16
CA ILE A 108 0.25 16.36 -0.55
C ILE A 108 0.88 17.54 -1.28
N THR A 109 0.21 18.08 -2.30
CA THR A 109 0.75 19.12 -3.20
C THR A 109 1.27 20.34 -2.45
N ALA A 110 0.57 20.79 -1.41
CA ALA A 110 0.99 21.95 -0.62
C ALA A 110 2.33 21.71 0.08
N ALA A 111 2.52 20.55 0.70
CA ALA A 111 3.78 20.19 1.36
C ALA A 111 4.92 20.03 0.36
N VAL A 112 4.67 19.40 -0.79
CA VAL A 112 5.68 19.23 -1.86
C VAL A 112 6.09 20.59 -2.44
N ARG A 113 5.12 21.49 -2.69
CA ARG A 113 5.39 22.85 -3.17
C ARG A 113 6.23 23.64 -2.18
N GLU A 114 5.89 23.59 -0.90
CA GLU A 114 6.62 24.26 0.16
C GLU A 114 8.04 23.70 0.29
N LEU A 115 8.22 22.39 0.17
CA LEU A 115 9.53 21.77 0.20
C LEU A 115 10.38 22.19 -0.99
N ARG A 116 9.84 22.20 -2.22
CA ARG A 116 10.53 22.69 -3.43
C ARG A 116 10.91 24.17 -3.35
N ARG A 117 10.05 24.98 -2.73
CA ARG A 117 10.33 26.40 -2.52
C ARG A 117 11.55 26.63 -1.59
N ARG A 118 11.68 25.80 -0.56
CA ARG A 118 12.79 25.89 0.41
C ARG A 118 14.09 25.26 -0.09
N TYR A 119 13.96 24.24 -0.92
CA TYR A 119 15.08 23.43 -1.43
C TYR A 119 14.94 23.28 -2.95
N PRO A 120 15.26 24.35 -3.71
CA PRO A 120 15.02 24.38 -5.16
C PRO A 120 15.89 23.36 -5.92
N ASP A 121 17.06 23.02 -5.41
CA ASP A 121 18.01 22.11 -6.04
C ASP A 121 17.78 20.64 -5.61
N ALA A 122 16.86 20.39 -4.68
CA ALA A 122 16.57 19.06 -4.18
C ALA A 122 15.76 18.23 -5.21
N GLU A 123 16.13 16.96 -5.37
CA GLU A 123 15.36 16.00 -6.13
C GLU A 123 14.19 15.48 -5.30
N ILE A 124 12.98 15.97 -5.55
CA ILE A 124 11.77 15.61 -4.83
C ILE A 124 10.86 14.77 -5.73
N ALA A 125 10.81 13.48 -5.48
CA ALA A 125 9.91 12.53 -6.13
C ALA A 125 8.67 12.26 -5.27
N THR A 126 7.51 12.11 -5.91
CA THR A 126 6.27 11.68 -5.24
C THR A 126 5.81 10.35 -5.81
N ARG A 127 5.32 9.46 -4.97
CA ARG A 127 4.82 8.13 -5.37
C ARG A 127 3.45 7.87 -4.76
N TYR A 128 2.48 7.65 -5.62
CA TYR A 128 1.20 7.11 -5.20
C TYR A 128 1.40 5.66 -4.75
N LEU A 129 0.79 5.30 -3.63
CA LEU A 129 0.85 3.95 -3.05
C LEU A 129 -0.58 3.45 -2.84
N SER A 130 -0.84 2.26 -3.31
CA SER A 130 -2.09 1.54 -3.03
C SER A 130 -2.03 0.88 -1.65
N CYS A 131 -3.17 0.39 -1.19
CA CYS A 131 -3.25 -0.40 0.05
C CYS A 131 -2.40 -1.70 0.01
N ARG A 132 -1.89 -2.12 -1.15
CA ARG A 132 -0.98 -3.27 -1.29
C ARG A 132 0.50 -2.90 -1.09
N ASP A 133 0.82 -1.62 -1.12
CA ASP A 133 2.20 -1.12 -1.03
C ASP A 133 2.69 -0.93 0.41
N VAL A 134 2.18 -1.75 1.36
CA VAL A 134 2.47 -1.67 2.80
C VAL A 134 3.97 -1.64 3.11
N GLY A 135 4.75 -2.40 2.33
CA GLY A 135 6.20 -2.50 2.48
C GLY A 135 7.00 -1.35 1.86
N ALA A 136 6.36 -0.35 1.21
CA ALA A 136 7.09 0.66 0.45
C ALA A 136 8.11 1.45 1.28
N LEU A 137 7.80 1.72 2.55
CA LEU A 137 8.71 2.41 3.47
C LEU A 137 9.84 1.48 3.94
N SER A 138 9.52 0.27 4.34
CA SER A 138 10.49 -0.76 4.79
C SER A 138 11.43 -1.18 3.66
N ASP A 139 10.90 -1.29 2.44
CA ASP A 139 11.65 -1.64 1.23
C ASP A 139 12.49 -0.47 0.68
N LYS A 140 12.50 0.68 1.35
CA LYS A 140 13.18 1.91 0.90
C LYS A 140 12.74 2.37 -0.51
N ARG A 141 11.51 2.05 -0.93
CA ARG A 141 10.92 2.58 -2.17
C ARG A 141 10.51 4.04 -2.03
N VAL A 142 10.25 4.44 -0.78
CA VAL A 142 10.02 5.83 -0.35
C VAL A 142 10.79 6.10 0.94
N ASP A 143 11.12 7.36 1.17
CA ASP A 143 11.85 7.82 2.37
C ASP A 143 10.88 8.25 3.47
N ALA A 144 9.74 8.78 3.07
CA ALA A 144 8.65 9.13 3.97
C ALA A 144 7.31 8.74 3.35
N LEU A 145 6.32 8.49 4.17
CA LEU A 145 4.97 8.11 3.78
C LEU A 145 3.95 9.04 4.46
N ILE A 146 3.05 9.63 3.69
CA ILE A 146 1.87 10.34 4.21
C ILE A 146 0.67 9.43 4.03
N ALA A 147 0.04 9.05 5.13
CA ALA A 147 -1.01 8.05 5.16
C ALA A 147 -1.98 8.29 6.32
N ARG A 148 -3.05 7.50 6.38
CA ARG A 148 -3.98 7.47 7.53
C ARG A 148 -3.57 6.38 8.50
N ALA A 149 -3.56 6.71 9.78
CA ALA A 149 -3.36 5.74 10.85
C ALA A 149 -4.66 4.98 11.16
N PRO A 150 -4.56 3.72 11.66
CA PRO A 150 -3.34 2.98 11.93
C PRO A 150 -2.69 2.40 10.67
N LEU A 151 -1.39 2.18 10.74
CA LEU A 151 -0.62 1.57 9.66
C LEU A 151 -0.12 0.19 10.10
N PRO A 152 -0.07 -0.81 9.22
CA PRO A 152 0.46 -2.13 9.53
C PRO A 152 2.01 -2.12 9.52
N LEU A 153 2.60 -1.20 10.27
CA LEU A 153 4.04 -1.04 10.46
C LEU A 153 4.35 -1.21 11.93
N ALA A 154 5.46 -1.90 12.24
CA ALA A 154 5.89 -2.03 13.62
C ALA A 154 6.28 -0.65 14.19
N ALA A 155 5.69 -0.28 15.31
CA ALA A 155 5.90 1.05 15.95
C ALA A 155 7.38 1.29 16.30
N ASP A 156 8.14 0.21 16.56
CA ASP A 156 9.56 0.30 16.89
C ASP A 156 10.45 0.64 15.69
N ASP A 157 9.98 0.40 14.48
CA ASP A 157 10.74 0.60 13.24
C ASP A 157 10.50 1.98 12.61
N VAL A 158 9.47 2.69 13.05
CA VAL A 158 9.03 3.93 12.42
C VAL A 158 8.92 5.10 13.39
N PHE A 159 9.09 6.30 12.86
CA PHE A 159 8.78 7.55 13.54
C PHE A 159 7.55 8.18 12.91
N THR A 160 6.48 8.28 13.69
CA THR A 160 5.18 8.82 13.24
C THR A 160 5.01 10.26 13.71
N THR A 161 4.55 11.10 12.82
CA THR A 161 4.26 12.52 13.07
C THR A 161 2.79 12.79 12.73
N PRO A 162 1.93 13.10 13.68
CA PRO A 162 0.55 13.54 13.41
C PRO A 162 0.56 14.84 12.60
N LEU A 163 -0.32 14.91 11.61
CA LEU A 163 -0.53 16.11 10.77
C LEU A 163 -1.87 16.75 11.06
N TYR A 164 -2.97 16.04 10.83
CA TYR A 164 -4.33 16.50 11.08
C TYR A 164 -5.29 15.32 11.23
N GLU A 165 -6.52 15.61 11.64
CA GLU A 165 -7.59 14.64 11.78
C GLU A 165 -8.72 14.94 10.81
N GLU A 166 -9.40 13.88 10.34
CA GLU A 166 -10.56 13.96 9.44
C GLU A 166 -11.73 13.21 10.05
N PRO A 167 -12.93 13.80 10.10
CA PRO A 167 -14.14 13.07 10.44
C PRO A 167 -14.38 11.88 9.52
N ARG A 168 -15.15 10.91 9.97
CA ARG A 168 -15.53 9.74 9.16
C ARG A 168 -16.94 9.90 8.60
N MET A 169 -17.14 9.32 7.42
CA MET A 169 -18.43 9.23 6.76
C MET A 169 -18.72 7.79 6.35
N LEU A 170 -19.98 7.43 6.40
CA LEU A 170 -20.52 6.22 5.80
C LEU A 170 -20.72 6.47 4.31
N VAL A 171 -20.38 5.48 3.47
CA VAL A 171 -20.66 5.48 2.03
C VAL A 171 -21.54 4.29 1.71
N VAL A 172 -22.70 4.56 1.11
CA VAL A 172 -23.74 3.58 0.80
C VAL A 172 -24.38 3.88 -0.54
N PRO A 173 -25.02 2.91 -1.22
CA PRO A 173 -25.83 3.20 -2.40
C PRO A 173 -27.05 4.03 -2.04
N ARG A 174 -27.58 4.81 -2.99
CA ARG A 174 -28.77 5.69 -2.77
C ARG A 174 -30.01 4.95 -2.25
N GLY A 175 -30.18 3.68 -2.55
CA GLY A 175 -31.30 2.87 -2.06
C GLY A 175 -31.08 2.23 -0.69
N HIS A 176 -29.99 2.52 -0.04
CA HIS A 176 -29.70 1.93 1.28
C HIS A 176 -30.55 2.56 2.38
N ARG A 177 -30.93 1.77 3.41
CA ARG A 177 -31.78 2.22 4.54
C ARG A 177 -31.24 3.44 5.30
N LEU A 178 -29.94 3.68 5.24
CA LEU A 178 -29.25 4.79 5.90
C LEU A 178 -28.97 5.98 4.97
N ALA A 179 -29.28 5.89 3.66
CA ALA A 179 -28.89 6.89 2.67
C ALA A 179 -29.50 8.29 2.90
N ASP A 180 -30.75 8.33 3.43
CA ASP A 180 -31.50 9.58 3.65
C ASP A 180 -31.34 10.13 5.09
N ARG A 181 -30.42 9.55 5.87
CA ARG A 181 -30.17 10.03 7.25
C ARG A 181 -29.28 11.27 7.21
N ALA A 182 -29.56 12.22 8.10
CA ALA A 182 -28.69 13.39 8.29
C ALA A 182 -27.33 13.00 8.88
N SER A 183 -27.34 12.01 9.77
CA SER A 183 -26.17 11.37 10.37
C SER A 183 -26.50 9.96 10.83
N VAL A 184 -25.49 9.15 11.14
CA VAL A 184 -25.63 7.81 11.71
C VAL A 184 -24.65 7.64 12.86
N THR A 185 -24.96 6.73 13.80
CA THR A 185 -24.04 6.34 14.89
C THR A 185 -23.34 5.02 14.58
N ALA A 186 -22.31 4.68 15.34
CA ALA A 186 -21.62 3.40 15.20
C ALA A 186 -22.55 2.20 15.45
N GLU A 187 -23.52 2.34 16.36
CA GLU A 187 -24.50 1.30 16.69
C GLU A 187 -25.46 1.04 15.51
N GLU A 188 -25.82 2.07 14.75
CA GLU A 188 -26.68 1.92 13.58
C GLU A 188 -26.01 1.17 12.42
N LEU A 189 -24.68 1.05 12.45
CA LEU A 189 -23.90 0.24 11.53
C LEU A 189 -23.84 -1.25 11.93
N ALA A 190 -24.39 -1.59 13.12
CA ALA A 190 -24.39 -2.97 13.60
C ALA A 190 -25.12 -3.90 12.61
N GLY A 191 -24.46 -4.98 12.23
CA GLY A 191 -24.99 -5.96 11.28
C GLY A 191 -24.74 -5.64 9.81
N GLU A 192 -24.26 -4.44 9.47
CA GLU A 192 -23.82 -4.14 8.11
C GLU A 192 -22.54 -4.89 7.78
N GLU A 193 -22.34 -5.16 6.50
CA GLU A 193 -21.10 -5.75 5.97
C GLU A 193 -20.25 -4.66 5.32
N ALA A 194 -19.05 -4.42 5.85
CA ALA A 194 -18.13 -3.42 5.31
C ALA A 194 -17.15 -4.04 4.32
N ALA A 195 -16.91 -3.33 3.24
CA ALA A 195 -15.87 -3.67 2.28
C ALA A 195 -14.49 -3.54 2.96
N PRO A 196 -13.64 -4.60 2.94
CA PRO A 196 -12.36 -4.58 3.64
C PRO A 196 -11.42 -3.53 3.08
N CYS A 197 -10.59 -2.96 3.97
CA CYS A 197 -9.44 -2.15 3.60
C CYS A 197 -8.20 -2.70 4.30
N ALA A 198 -7.06 -2.71 3.60
CA ALA A 198 -5.81 -3.26 4.15
C ALA A 198 -5.29 -2.48 5.38
N PHE A 199 -5.76 -1.24 5.59
CA PHE A 199 -5.31 -0.33 6.63
C PHE A 199 -6.37 0.02 7.69
N GLU A 200 -7.58 -0.53 7.60
CA GLU A 200 -8.62 -0.29 8.59
C GLU A 200 -8.62 -1.35 9.67
N THR A 201 -8.24 -0.97 10.87
CA THR A 201 -8.63 -1.67 12.10
C THR A 201 -9.86 -0.95 12.66
N ALA A 202 -11.01 -1.58 12.54
CA ALA A 202 -12.27 -0.95 12.96
C ALA A 202 -12.63 -1.35 14.39
N ASP A 203 -11.80 -0.98 15.36
CA ASP A 203 -12.01 -1.32 16.77
C ASP A 203 -13.19 -0.57 17.41
N TRP A 204 -13.77 0.41 16.69
CA TRP A 204 -14.81 1.31 17.21
C TRP A 204 -16.21 1.05 16.63
N THR A 205 -16.37 0.04 15.74
CA THR A 205 -17.65 -0.23 15.09
C THR A 205 -18.15 -1.64 15.32
N SER A 206 -19.46 -1.83 15.19
CA SER A 206 -20.14 -3.12 15.27
C SER A 206 -20.39 -3.75 13.87
N TYR A 207 -19.94 -3.13 12.78
CA TYR A 207 -20.09 -3.74 11.47
C TYR A 207 -19.14 -4.94 11.27
N ARG A 208 -19.54 -5.85 10.42
CA ARG A 208 -18.71 -7.01 10.07
C ARG A 208 -17.90 -6.70 8.80
N ILE A 209 -16.61 -7.01 8.82
CA ILE A 209 -15.83 -6.99 7.58
C ILE A 209 -16.24 -8.19 6.71
N LEU A 210 -16.54 -7.95 5.45
CA LEU A 210 -16.83 -8.99 4.47
C LEU A 210 -15.74 -10.05 4.51
N GLY A 211 -16.13 -11.28 4.82
CA GLY A 211 -15.20 -12.40 5.00
C GLY A 211 -14.68 -12.98 3.69
N ALA A 212 -14.01 -14.14 3.77
CA ALA A 212 -13.31 -14.82 2.68
C ALA A 212 -14.17 -15.23 1.46
N SER A 213 -15.49 -15.03 1.49
CA SER A 213 -16.40 -15.30 0.38
C SER A 213 -16.41 -14.23 -0.71
N VAL A 214 -15.72 -13.12 -0.51
CA VAL A 214 -15.57 -12.04 -1.50
C VAL A 214 -14.19 -12.14 -2.12
N PRO A 215 -14.05 -12.02 -3.45
CA PRO A 215 -12.74 -11.93 -4.09
C PRO A 215 -11.89 -10.83 -3.42
N PRO A 216 -10.57 -11.01 -3.31
CA PRO A 216 -9.71 -9.98 -2.76
C PRO A 216 -9.97 -8.66 -3.49
N ILE A 217 -10.29 -7.61 -2.75
CA ILE A 217 -10.44 -6.26 -3.32
C ILE A 217 -9.07 -5.83 -3.81
N GLU A 218 -8.95 -5.65 -5.12
CA GLU A 218 -7.66 -5.34 -5.75
C GLU A 218 -7.38 -3.86 -5.84
N SER A 219 -8.46 -3.07 -5.92
CA SER A 219 -8.37 -1.62 -6.06
C SER A 219 -9.43 -0.94 -5.19
N TYR A 220 -9.29 0.36 -5.06
CA TYR A 220 -10.31 1.17 -4.41
C TYR A 220 -11.60 1.24 -5.26
N GLU A 221 -11.46 1.19 -6.57
CA GLU A 221 -12.56 1.13 -7.52
C GLU A 221 -13.41 -0.12 -7.30
N ASP A 222 -12.79 -1.27 -7.07
CA ASP A 222 -13.49 -2.52 -6.72
C ASP A 222 -14.25 -2.38 -5.40
N LYS A 223 -13.65 -1.69 -4.40
CA LYS A 223 -14.32 -1.39 -3.13
C LYS A 223 -15.60 -0.58 -3.35
N LEU A 224 -15.50 0.50 -4.14
CA LEU A 224 -16.66 1.32 -4.46
C LEU A 224 -17.71 0.58 -5.30
N GLU A 225 -17.30 -0.35 -6.14
CA GLU A 225 -18.23 -1.18 -6.91
C GLU A 225 -19.00 -2.15 -6.02
N LEU A 226 -18.35 -2.76 -5.03
CA LEU A 226 -19.03 -3.57 -4.01
C LEU A 226 -20.08 -2.76 -3.24
N VAL A 227 -19.74 -1.52 -2.88
CA VAL A 227 -20.68 -0.62 -2.21
C VAL A 227 -21.83 -0.24 -3.15
N ALA A 228 -21.53 0.16 -4.37
CA ALA A 228 -22.53 0.57 -5.36
C ALA A 228 -23.52 -0.54 -5.73
N SER A 229 -23.07 -1.78 -5.69
CA SER A 229 -23.93 -2.97 -5.92
C SER A 229 -24.76 -3.37 -4.69
N GLY A 230 -24.63 -2.67 -3.56
CA GLY A 230 -25.37 -2.94 -2.33
C GLY A 230 -24.90 -4.17 -1.55
N ARG A 231 -23.71 -4.69 -1.88
CA ARG A 231 -23.15 -5.87 -1.20
C ARG A 231 -22.35 -5.53 0.06
N ALA A 232 -21.99 -4.27 0.22
CA ALA A 232 -21.25 -3.78 1.36
C ALA A 232 -21.52 -2.30 1.61
N ILE A 233 -21.15 -1.83 2.79
CA ILE A 233 -20.94 -0.42 3.08
C ILE A 233 -19.45 -0.09 3.02
N ALA A 234 -19.09 1.20 2.99
CA ALA A 234 -17.73 1.64 3.30
C ALA A 234 -17.75 2.77 4.32
N VAL A 235 -16.72 2.81 5.15
CA VAL A 235 -16.44 3.94 6.02
C VAL A 235 -15.19 4.63 5.49
N LEU A 236 -15.29 5.91 5.19
CA LEU A 236 -14.21 6.69 4.61
C LEU A 236 -14.02 7.99 5.40
N PRO A 237 -12.86 8.62 5.34
CA PRO A 237 -12.68 9.97 5.85
C PRO A 237 -13.41 10.98 4.95
N VAL A 238 -13.90 12.07 5.54
CA VAL A 238 -14.64 13.14 4.83
C VAL A 238 -13.81 13.75 3.71
N GLY A 239 -12.50 13.78 3.83
CA GLY A 239 -11.58 14.25 2.78
C GLY A 239 -11.50 13.37 1.54
N ASP A 240 -12.02 12.14 1.58
CA ASP A 240 -12.02 11.23 0.43
C ASP A 240 -13.13 11.61 -0.57
N ARG A 241 -12.72 12.22 -1.68
CA ARG A 241 -13.65 12.71 -2.72
C ARG A 241 -14.02 11.67 -3.76
N ARG A 242 -13.41 10.49 -3.75
CA ARG A 242 -13.64 9.46 -4.78
C ARG A 242 -15.07 8.93 -4.78
N SER A 243 -15.67 8.81 -3.59
CA SER A 243 -17.09 8.42 -3.45
C SER A 243 -18.04 9.44 -4.07
N SER A 244 -17.74 10.75 -4.00
CA SER A 244 -18.58 11.81 -4.56
C SER A 244 -18.57 11.87 -6.09
N LEU A 245 -17.60 11.21 -6.73
CA LEU A 245 -17.56 11.08 -8.19
C LEU A 245 -18.54 10.01 -8.74
N ARG A 246 -19.17 9.22 -7.85
CA ARG A 246 -20.14 8.18 -8.23
C ARG A 246 -21.57 8.63 -7.90
N PRO A 247 -22.40 8.95 -8.89
CA PRO A 247 -23.74 9.51 -8.65
C PRO A 247 -24.72 8.54 -7.97
N ASN A 248 -24.42 7.24 -7.97
CA ASN A 248 -25.21 6.19 -7.32
C ASN A 248 -24.82 5.95 -5.85
N LEU A 249 -23.81 6.64 -5.32
CA LEU A 249 -23.40 6.58 -3.94
C LEU A 249 -23.84 7.83 -3.18
N VAL A 250 -24.02 7.68 -1.86
CA VAL A 250 -24.34 8.74 -0.91
C VAL A 250 -23.38 8.63 0.27
N THR A 251 -22.97 9.79 0.77
CA THR A 251 -22.16 9.90 1.98
C THR A 251 -23.02 10.40 3.13
N VAL A 252 -22.92 9.76 4.30
CA VAL A 252 -23.66 10.12 5.52
C VAL A 252 -22.65 10.31 6.65
N PRO A 253 -22.63 11.44 7.36
CA PRO A 253 -21.76 11.66 8.50
C PRO A 253 -21.94 10.59 9.57
N ILE A 254 -20.85 10.18 10.24
CA ILE A 254 -20.91 9.24 11.38
C ILE A 254 -20.63 10.02 12.65
N GLU A 255 -21.62 10.12 13.54
CA GLU A 255 -21.49 10.76 14.83
C GLU A 255 -20.81 9.86 15.86
N GLY A 256 -19.99 10.46 16.72
CA GLY A 256 -19.28 9.74 17.79
C GLY A 256 -18.15 8.84 17.32
N ALA A 257 -17.90 8.73 16.01
CA ALA A 257 -16.76 7.97 15.50
C ALA A 257 -15.44 8.69 15.80
N PRO A 258 -14.39 7.98 16.24
CA PRO A 258 -13.08 8.58 16.35
C PRO A 258 -12.59 9.02 14.96
N PRO A 259 -11.98 10.21 14.85
CA PRO A 259 -11.50 10.72 13.57
C PRO A 259 -10.42 9.84 12.98
N SER A 260 -10.26 9.88 11.66
CA SER A 260 -9.12 9.31 10.96
C SER A 260 -7.93 10.25 11.09
N GLN A 261 -6.81 9.77 11.59
CA GLN A 261 -5.61 10.59 11.77
C GLN A 261 -4.70 10.49 10.55
N VAL A 262 -4.42 11.61 9.89
CA VAL A 262 -3.41 11.69 8.84
C VAL A 262 -2.04 11.91 9.47
N VAL A 263 -1.08 11.09 9.09
CA VAL A 263 0.27 11.05 9.67
C VAL A 263 1.34 11.08 8.59
N LEU A 264 2.49 11.62 8.92
CA LEU A 264 3.74 11.42 8.19
C LEU A 264 4.58 10.40 8.93
N VAL A 265 4.97 9.35 8.23
CA VAL A 265 5.76 8.24 8.77
C VAL A 265 7.09 8.15 8.05
N SER A 266 8.16 7.95 8.78
CA SER A 266 9.51 7.69 8.26
C SER A 266 10.15 6.55 9.03
N ARG A 267 11.19 5.95 8.47
CA ARG A 267 11.99 4.97 9.22
C ARG A 267 12.64 5.62 10.43
N LYS A 268 12.72 4.90 11.53
CA LYS A 268 13.42 5.35 12.74
C LYS A 268 14.92 5.37 12.48
N GLY A 269 15.58 6.48 12.81
CA GLY A 269 17.02 6.63 12.61
C GLY A 269 17.45 6.84 11.15
N ASP A 270 16.54 7.12 10.23
CA ASP A 270 16.87 7.43 8.83
C ASP A 270 17.72 8.72 8.77
N PRO A 271 18.92 8.68 8.16
CA PRO A 271 19.86 9.81 8.13
C PRO A 271 19.44 10.91 7.15
N ASN A 272 18.48 10.68 6.25
CA ASN A 272 18.09 11.63 5.21
C ASN A 272 17.57 12.95 5.82
N PRO A 273 18.29 14.08 5.67
CA PRO A 273 17.90 15.36 6.28
C PRO A 273 16.58 15.89 5.69
N MET A 274 16.26 15.53 4.44
CA MET A 274 15.04 15.96 3.77
C MET A 274 13.77 15.43 4.44
N ILE A 275 13.83 14.33 5.19
CA ILE A 275 12.70 13.83 5.99
C ILE A 275 12.31 14.84 7.08
N ARG A 276 13.29 15.43 7.77
CA ARG A 276 13.05 16.49 8.78
C ARG A 276 12.40 17.71 8.12
N ASN A 277 12.94 18.10 6.98
CA ASN A 277 12.47 19.24 6.22
C ASN A 277 11.03 19.05 5.71
N LEU A 278 10.73 17.84 5.19
CA LEU A 278 9.37 17.46 4.80
C LEU A 278 8.41 17.51 6.00
N ARG A 279 8.83 17.00 7.16
CA ARG A 279 8.00 17.03 8.38
C ARG A 279 7.62 18.46 8.78
N GLN A 280 8.56 19.39 8.71
CA GLN A 280 8.30 20.80 9.00
C GLN A 280 7.36 21.42 7.95
N ALA A 281 7.61 21.16 6.66
CA ALA A 281 6.77 21.65 5.57
C ALA A 281 5.35 21.09 5.69
N ALA A 282 5.20 19.78 5.89
CA ALA A 282 3.89 19.13 6.01
C ALA A 282 3.08 19.69 7.19
N LYS A 283 3.68 19.83 8.37
CA LYS A 283 3.01 20.42 9.53
C LYS A 283 2.56 21.86 9.32
N ALA A 284 3.29 22.61 8.52
CA ALA A 284 3.00 24.03 8.29
C ALA A 284 1.83 24.26 7.33
N VAL A 285 1.59 23.33 6.37
CA VAL A 285 0.69 23.59 5.25
C VAL A 285 -0.38 22.53 5.01
N LEU A 286 -0.26 21.33 5.60
CA LEU A 286 -1.29 20.31 5.51
C LEU A 286 -2.25 20.46 6.69
N THR A 287 -3.51 20.70 6.36
CA THR A 287 -4.62 20.83 7.29
C THR A 287 -5.77 19.95 6.83
N ALA A 288 -6.70 19.66 7.73
CA ALA A 288 -7.92 18.96 7.36
C ALA A 288 -8.63 19.70 6.21
N PRO A 289 -9.16 18.98 5.20
CA PRO A 289 -10.02 19.59 4.21
C PRO A 289 -11.22 20.25 4.90
N ALA A 290 -11.66 21.38 4.37
CA ALA A 290 -12.90 22.01 4.83
C ALA A 290 -14.05 21.02 4.61
N ALA A 291 -14.88 20.83 5.66
CA ALA A 291 -16.03 19.94 5.64
C ALA A 291 -17.10 20.37 4.62
#